data_ba41b8e933ba661603af980c7fc5b853
#
_entry.id   ba41b8e933ba661603af980c7fc5b853
#
_cell.length_a   1.000
_cell.length_b   1.000
_cell.length_c   1.000
_cell.angle_alpha   90.00
_cell.angle_beta   90.00
_cell.angle_gamma   90.00
#
_symmetry.space_group_name_H-M   'P 1'
#
loop_
_entity.id
_entity.type
_entity.pdbx_description
1 polymer ?
#
loop_
_entity_poly.entity_id
_entity_poly.type
_entity_poly.pdbx_seq_one_letter_code
_entity_poly.pdbx_strand_id
1 'polypeptide(L)'
;MQLNRIVVGTDFSMNSVKVSAWTAAHFAPRAQLVIAHVVDVPQPPRFLRSRFPPAETLTELARHGAVEKLGEMARALDHPSILTEVRVGRAAEQLAELARELGADAIVVGKHSEEDTCNRIGGVVDQLLRLSPVPVLVAAGVSNVPPRRLLVALDDSELTPLVIAWTRTFVDAYSASVTALHVMSSAVLSHVLSMEAVTTGKATSDESDVRRQFREESDRWMRSLTATGLDPASVTSEVAFGEAGQEILAAAQRLSNEMIILGRRGAGGIRRFLLGSVVREVLTSACCPVFVVIEPHDGNVSSGADEASRTSSGSRGP
;
A
#
# COMPACT_ATOMS: atom_id res chain seq x y z
N MET A 1 -6.34 13.70 -7.70
CA MET A 1 -6.96 12.95 -6.60
C MET A 1 -7.00 13.84 -5.37
N GLN A 2 -7.82 13.55 -4.38
CA GLN A 2 -7.90 14.34 -3.14
C GLN A 2 -8.07 13.36 -1.99
N LEU A 3 -7.59 13.73 -0.81
CA LEU A 3 -7.80 13.00 0.43
C LEU A 3 -9.00 13.65 1.16
N ASN A 4 -10.22 13.19 0.85
CA ASN A 4 -11.44 13.72 1.45
C ASN A 4 -11.93 12.85 2.61
N ARG A 5 -11.76 11.53 2.52
CA ARG A 5 -12.17 10.57 3.55
C ARG A 5 -11.15 9.46 3.72
N ILE A 6 -10.69 9.27 4.93
CA ILE A 6 -9.65 8.29 5.29
C ILE A 6 -10.18 7.36 6.37
N VAL A 7 -10.08 6.06 6.14
CA VAL A 7 -10.30 5.05 7.18
C VAL A 7 -8.98 4.82 7.92
N VAL A 8 -8.98 4.96 9.23
CA VAL A 8 -7.80 4.73 10.08
C VAL A 8 -8.08 3.52 10.96
N GLY A 9 -7.39 2.41 10.68
CA GLY A 9 -7.50 1.20 11.49
C GLY A 9 -6.68 1.29 12.78
N THR A 10 -7.29 0.97 13.93
CA THR A 10 -6.63 0.93 15.23
C THR A 10 -6.92 -0.37 15.96
N ASP A 11 -5.90 -0.90 16.64
CA ASP A 11 -5.97 -2.00 17.59
C ASP A 11 -5.76 -1.53 19.03
N PHE A 12 -5.78 -0.20 19.24
CA PHE A 12 -5.48 0.48 20.50
C PHE A 12 -4.04 0.32 21.01
N SER A 13 -3.15 -0.27 20.24
CA SER A 13 -1.73 -0.25 20.58
C SER A 13 -1.16 1.17 20.56
N MET A 14 -0.08 1.40 21.30
CA MET A 14 0.61 2.70 21.29
C MET A 14 0.98 3.16 19.87
N ASN A 15 1.37 2.21 19.02
CA ASN A 15 1.71 2.52 17.63
C ASN A 15 0.48 2.98 16.83
N SER A 16 -0.65 2.27 16.92
CA SER A 16 -1.86 2.66 16.20
C SER A 16 -2.45 3.98 16.71
N VAL A 17 -2.30 4.30 17.99
CA VAL A 17 -2.67 5.61 18.56
C VAL A 17 -1.78 6.73 17.99
N LYS A 18 -0.46 6.53 17.96
CA LYS A 18 0.49 7.48 17.35
C LYS A 18 0.21 7.69 15.87
N VAL A 19 -0.07 6.62 15.13
CA VAL A 19 -0.43 6.67 13.71
C VAL A 19 -1.71 7.46 13.48
N SER A 20 -2.73 7.26 14.31
CA SER A 20 -3.98 8.01 14.21
C SER A 20 -3.79 9.50 14.50
N ALA A 21 -2.99 9.84 15.52
CA ALA A 21 -2.65 11.23 15.83
C ALA A 21 -1.85 11.89 14.69
N TRP A 22 -0.87 11.18 14.15
CA TRP A 22 -0.09 11.66 13.01
C TRP A 22 -0.95 11.83 11.75
N THR A 23 -1.87 10.90 11.50
CA THR A 23 -2.80 11.00 10.38
C THR A 23 -3.67 12.25 10.49
N ALA A 24 -4.22 12.49 11.68
CA ALA A 24 -5.05 13.66 11.95
C ALA A 24 -4.28 14.98 11.80
N ALA A 25 -3.08 15.06 12.34
CA ALA A 25 -2.32 16.31 12.39
C ALA A 25 -1.52 16.60 11.10
N HIS A 26 -1.05 15.57 10.41
CA HIS A 26 0.00 15.73 9.40
C HIS A 26 -0.31 15.08 8.05
N PHE A 27 -0.92 13.88 8.04
CA PHE A 27 -1.18 13.18 6.78
C PHE A 27 -2.48 13.64 6.10
N ALA A 28 -3.56 13.78 6.83
CA ALA A 28 -4.85 14.17 6.25
C ALA A 28 -5.62 15.19 7.12
N PRO A 29 -5.01 16.37 7.43
CA PRO A 29 -5.56 17.31 8.42
C PRO A 29 -6.89 17.96 8.00
N ARG A 30 -7.32 17.80 6.76
CA ARG A 30 -8.57 18.35 6.24
C ARG A 30 -9.58 17.30 5.80
N ALA A 31 -9.19 16.01 5.79
CA ALA A 31 -10.06 14.92 5.41
C ALA A 31 -11.03 14.57 6.54
N GLN A 32 -12.16 13.96 6.22
CA GLN A 32 -12.96 13.26 7.22
C GLN A 32 -12.21 11.98 7.62
N LEU A 33 -11.89 11.83 8.91
CA LEU A 33 -11.28 10.63 9.45
C LEU A 33 -12.35 9.71 10.01
N VAL A 34 -12.31 8.44 9.62
CA VAL A 34 -13.11 7.37 10.19
C VAL A 34 -12.17 6.44 10.94
N ILE A 35 -12.09 6.61 12.27
CA ILE A 35 -11.25 5.75 13.10
C ILE A 35 -12.02 4.47 13.40
N ALA A 36 -11.50 3.36 12.92
CA ALA A 36 -12.16 2.07 12.97
C ALA A 36 -11.39 1.06 13.81
N HIS A 37 -12.10 0.38 14.68
CA HIS A 37 -11.62 -0.82 15.38
C HIS A 37 -12.44 -2.03 14.97
N VAL A 38 -11.78 -3.16 14.75
CA VAL A 38 -12.44 -4.42 14.44
C VAL A 38 -12.26 -5.39 15.57
N VAL A 39 -13.39 -5.76 16.17
CA VAL A 39 -13.46 -6.77 17.23
C VAL A 39 -13.37 -8.14 16.59
N ASP A 40 -12.26 -8.83 16.80
CA ASP A 40 -12.09 -10.24 16.44
C ASP A 40 -12.03 -11.08 17.72
N VAL A 41 -13.13 -11.78 18.00
CA VAL A 41 -13.23 -12.67 19.19
C VAL A 41 -12.92 -14.09 18.72
N PRO A 42 -11.74 -14.61 19.00
CA PRO A 42 -11.40 -15.97 18.62
C PRO A 42 -12.29 -16.97 19.36
N GLN A 43 -12.86 -17.91 18.61
CA GLN A 43 -13.67 -18.98 19.17
C GLN A 43 -12.79 -19.94 19.97
N PRO A 44 -13.11 -20.19 21.26
CA PRO A 44 -12.37 -21.16 22.03
C PRO A 44 -12.55 -22.58 21.43
N PRO A 45 -11.55 -23.47 21.58
CA PRO A 45 -11.67 -24.87 21.18
C PRO A 45 -12.96 -25.50 21.72
N ARG A 46 -13.58 -26.41 20.95
CA ARG A 46 -14.88 -27.00 21.29
C ARG A 46 -14.94 -27.58 22.71
N PHE A 47 -13.86 -28.21 23.18
CA PHE A 47 -13.79 -28.84 24.52
C PHE A 47 -13.66 -27.84 25.67
N LEU A 48 -13.38 -26.55 25.37
CA LEU A 48 -13.31 -25.49 26.39
C LEU A 48 -14.49 -24.53 26.36
N ARG A 49 -15.37 -24.65 25.37
CA ARG A 49 -16.49 -23.69 25.16
C ARG A 49 -17.38 -23.51 26.40
N SER A 50 -17.61 -24.58 27.17
CA SER A 50 -18.43 -24.52 28.40
C SER A 50 -17.79 -23.70 29.54
N ARG A 51 -16.50 -23.37 29.44
CA ARG A 51 -15.77 -22.57 30.43
C ARG A 51 -15.79 -21.08 30.17
N PHE A 52 -16.25 -20.69 28.97
CA PHE A 52 -16.31 -19.29 28.53
C PHE A 52 -17.76 -18.84 28.38
N PRO A 53 -18.06 -17.56 28.55
CA PRO A 53 -19.34 -17.01 28.15
C PRO A 53 -19.64 -17.30 26.68
N PRO A 54 -20.90 -17.27 26.26
CA PRO A 54 -21.26 -17.37 24.85
C PRO A 54 -20.48 -16.35 24.01
N ALA A 55 -20.07 -16.74 22.81
CA ALA A 55 -19.30 -15.88 21.92
C ALA A 55 -19.98 -14.53 21.64
N GLU A 56 -21.31 -14.53 21.54
CA GLU A 56 -22.13 -13.33 21.38
C GLU A 56 -21.96 -12.37 22.57
N THR A 57 -21.98 -12.88 23.81
CA THR A 57 -21.75 -12.06 25.00
C THR A 57 -20.36 -11.47 25.05
N LEU A 58 -19.33 -12.27 24.71
CA LEU A 58 -17.94 -11.78 24.63
C LEU A 58 -17.78 -10.71 23.54
N THR A 59 -18.42 -10.92 22.40
CA THR A 59 -18.40 -9.96 21.29
C THR A 59 -19.06 -8.64 21.68
N GLU A 60 -20.23 -8.68 22.34
CA GLU A 60 -20.92 -7.47 22.79
C GLU A 60 -20.12 -6.70 23.86
N LEU A 61 -19.52 -7.41 24.82
CA LEU A 61 -18.65 -6.77 25.82
C LEU A 61 -17.43 -6.12 25.17
N ALA A 62 -16.77 -6.82 24.25
CA ALA A 62 -15.61 -6.29 23.51
C ALA A 62 -16.02 -5.09 22.63
N ARG A 63 -17.19 -5.16 21.97
CA ARG A 63 -17.73 -4.06 21.16
C ARG A 63 -18.02 -2.83 22.03
N HIS A 64 -18.64 -2.99 23.18
CA HIS A 64 -18.93 -1.89 24.10
C HIS A 64 -17.66 -1.21 24.58
N GLY A 65 -16.67 -1.96 25.05
CA GLY A 65 -15.37 -1.42 25.45
C GLY A 65 -14.60 -0.75 24.29
N ALA A 66 -14.75 -1.26 23.07
CA ALA A 66 -14.15 -0.64 21.90
C ALA A 66 -14.80 0.71 21.54
N VAL A 67 -16.11 0.84 21.67
CA VAL A 67 -16.84 2.11 21.45
C VAL A 67 -16.35 3.18 22.44
N GLU A 68 -16.23 2.84 23.72
CA GLU A 68 -15.74 3.76 24.75
C GLU A 68 -14.31 4.24 24.43
N LYS A 69 -13.39 3.30 24.16
CA LYS A 69 -11.99 3.61 23.82
C LYS A 69 -11.86 4.46 22.54
N LEU A 70 -12.62 4.14 21.50
CA LEU A 70 -12.64 4.95 20.29
C LEU A 70 -13.16 6.36 20.56
N GLY A 71 -14.20 6.50 21.39
CA GLY A 71 -14.71 7.80 21.79
C GLY A 71 -13.69 8.63 22.56
N GLU A 72 -12.92 8.02 23.45
CA GLU A 72 -11.80 8.68 24.16
C GLU A 72 -10.69 9.08 23.21
N MET A 73 -10.29 8.18 22.33
CA MET A 73 -9.27 8.42 21.32
C MET A 73 -9.66 9.56 20.38
N ALA A 74 -10.89 9.56 19.87
CA ALA A 74 -11.40 10.61 18.98
C ALA A 74 -11.41 12.00 19.65
N ARG A 75 -11.80 12.06 20.93
CA ARG A 75 -11.81 13.30 21.72
C ARG A 75 -10.39 13.83 22.00
N ALA A 76 -9.40 12.93 22.08
CA ALA A 76 -8.01 13.32 22.31
C ALA A 76 -7.30 13.84 21.03
N LEU A 77 -7.89 13.64 19.87
CA LEU A 77 -7.35 14.12 18.60
C LEU A 77 -7.91 15.50 18.26
N ASP A 78 -7.03 16.46 18.03
CA ASP A 78 -7.41 17.81 17.56
C ASP A 78 -7.63 17.76 16.04
N HIS A 79 -8.85 17.39 15.63
CA HIS A 79 -9.19 17.26 14.21
C HIS A 79 -10.68 17.63 13.96
N PRO A 80 -10.99 18.42 12.92
CA PRO A 80 -12.32 19.00 12.71
C PRO A 80 -13.41 17.98 12.36
N SER A 81 -13.06 16.81 11.82
CA SER A 81 -14.05 15.83 11.36
C SER A 81 -13.58 14.39 11.63
N ILE A 82 -14.01 13.84 12.77
CA ILE A 82 -13.74 12.45 13.15
C ILE A 82 -15.08 11.72 13.34
N LEU A 83 -15.17 10.56 12.73
CA LEU A 83 -16.17 9.53 13.01
C LEU A 83 -15.47 8.32 13.63
N THR A 84 -16.21 7.57 14.44
CA THR A 84 -15.73 6.33 15.04
C THR A 84 -16.59 5.17 14.59
N GLU A 85 -15.98 4.04 14.26
CA GLU A 85 -16.66 2.85 13.78
C GLU A 85 -16.12 1.60 14.47
N VAL A 86 -17.00 0.75 14.98
CA VAL A 86 -16.65 -0.58 15.54
C VAL A 86 -17.29 -1.64 14.66
N ARG A 87 -16.47 -2.49 14.09
CA ARG A 87 -16.88 -3.65 13.30
C ARG A 87 -16.57 -4.95 14.04
N VAL A 88 -17.21 -6.03 13.63
CA VAL A 88 -16.97 -7.39 14.17
C VAL A 88 -16.57 -8.29 13.02
N GLY A 89 -15.49 -9.05 13.19
CA GLY A 89 -14.99 -9.99 12.20
C GLY A 89 -13.49 -9.90 11.98
N ARG A 90 -13.03 -10.26 10.79
CA ARG A 90 -11.61 -10.19 10.44
C ARG A 90 -11.20 -8.77 10.08
N ALA A 91 -10.17 -8.25 10.74
CA ALA A 91 -9.78 -6.86 10.63
C ALA A 91 -9.55 -6.39 9.19
N ALA A 92 -8.79 -7.14 8.38
CA ALA A 92 -8.49 -6.77 7.00
C ALA A 92 -9.74 -6.72 6.10
N GLU A 93 -10.65 -7.70 6.27
CA GLU A 93 -11.90 -7.78 5.52
C GLU A 93 -12.82 -6.61 5.88
N GLN A 94 -13.01 -6.37 7.17
CA GLN A 94 -13.90 -5.32 7.66
C GLN A 94 -13.40 -3.90 7.36
N LEU A 95 -12.09 -3.66 7.41
CA LEU A 95 -11.52 -2.37 7.02
C LEU A 95 -11.66 -2.12 5.50
N ALA A 96 -11.44 -3.15 4.67
CA ALA A 96 -11.61 -3.04 3.22
C ALA A 96 -13.09 -2.81 2.83
N GLU A 97 -14.02 -3.50 3.50
CA GLU A 97 -15.46 -3.32 3.31
C GLU A 97 -15.92 -1.93 3.75
N LEU A 98 -15.51 -1.47 4.93
CA LEU A 98 -15.79 -0.14 5.43
C LEU A 98 -15.30 0.96 4.45
N ALA A 99 -14.09 0.81 3.93
CA ALA A 99 -13.56 1.76 2.95
C ALA A 99 -14.40 1.80 1.67
N ARG A 100 -14.91 0.65 1.22
CA ARG A 100 -15.80 0.56 0.05
C ARG A 100 -17.15 1.19 0.33
N GLU A 101 -17.79 0.87 1.45
CA GLU A 101 -19.09 1.41 1.85
C GLU A 101 -19.09 2.93 1.96
N LEU A 102 -18.01 3.47 2.50
CA LEU A 102 -17.87 4.90 2.73
C LEU A 102 -17.31 5.66 1.51
N GLY A 103 -16.85 4.98 0.47
CA GLY A 103 -16.12 5.59 -0.63
C GLY A 103 -14.87 6.32 -0.12
N ALA A 104 -14.10 5.67 0.76
CA ALA A 104 -12.87 6.24 1.29
C ALA A 104 -11.79 6.34 0.21
N ASP A 105 -10.93 7.36 0.31
CA ASP A 105 -9.84 7.58 -0.64
C ASP A 105 -8.60 6.74 -0.31
N ALA A 106 -8.39 6.42 0.96
CA ALA A 106 -7.31 5.55 1.42
C ALA A 106 -7.62 4.92 2.79
N ILE A 107 -6.88 3.85 3.12
CA ILE A 107 -6.85 3.26 4.46
C ILE A 107 -5.47 3.51 5.07
N VAL A 108 -5.43 3.90 6.34
CA VAL A 108 -4.20 4.06 7.13
C VAL A 108 -4.18 3.01 8.24
N VAL A 109 -3.07 2.30 8.36
CA VAL A 109 -2.84 1.32 9.42
C VAL A 109 -1.40 1.41 9.94
N GLY A 110 -1.19 1.07 11.20
CA GLY A 110 0.16 0.86 11.74
C GLY A 110 0.81 -0.39 11.16
N LYS A 111 2.12 -0.39 11.05
CA LYS A 111 2.89 -1.55 10.57
C LYS A 111 2.77 -2.76 11.50
N HIS A 112 2.80 -2.53 12.83
CA HIS A 112 2.71 -3.55 13.88
C HIS A 112 1.90 -3.03 15.07
N SER A 113 1.34 -3.95 15.86
CA SER A 113 0.63 -3.64 17.11
C SER A 113 1.55 -3.35 18.31
N GLU A 114 2.75 -3.91 18.36
CA GLU A 114 3.69 -3.75 19.48
C GLU A 114 5.14 -3.52 19.03
N GLU A 115 6.00 -3.16 19.99
CA GLU A 115 7.38 -2.66 19.85
C GLU A 115 8.37 -3.59 19.14
N ASP A 116 7.93 -4.67 18.51
CA ASP A 116 8.82 -5.66 17.96
C ASP A 116 9.26 -5.36 16.51
N THR A 117 10.56 -5.15 16.44
CA THR A 117 11.46 -5.31 15.29
C THR A 117 10.89 -4.94 13.91
N CYS A 118 11.54 -3.98 13.29
CA CYS A 118 11.35 -3.50 11.90
C CYS A 118 11.29 -4.59 10.80
N ASN A 119 11.31 -5.86 11.13
CA ASN A 119 11.54 -6.97 10.19
C ASN A 119 10.33 -7.87 9.88
N ARG A 120 9.09 -7.45 10.16
CA ARG A 120 7.90 -8.26 9.83
C ARG A 120 6.73 -7.39 9.37
N ILE A 121 5.92 -7.89 8.46
CA ILE A 121 4.62 -7.31 8.12
C ILE A 121 3.57 -8.02 8.97
N GLY A 122 2.69 -7.25 9.61
CA GLY A 122 1.54 -7.80 10.34
C GLY A 122 0.58 -8.56 9.41
N GLY A 123 -0.04 -9.63 9.92
CA GLY A 123 -0.99 -10.44 9.13
C GLY A 123 -2.17 -9.61 8.60
N VAL A 124 -2.65 -8.65 9.37
CA VAL A 124 -3.72 -7.73 8.95
C VAL A 124 -3.27 -6.86 7.79
N VAL A 125 -2.05 -6.32 7.82
CA VAL A 125 -1.50 -5.48 6.74
C VAL A 125 -1.34 -6.29 5.45
N ASP A 126 -0.77 -7.50 5.51
CA ASP A 126 -0.60 -8.37 4.33
C ASP A 126 -1.96 -8.71 3.68
N GLN A 127 -2.96 -9.05 4.49
CA GLN A 127 -4.31 -9.33 4.01
C GLN A 127 -5.00 -8.06 3.46
N LEU A 128 -4.89 -6.93 4.16
CA LEU A 128 -5.51 -5.67 3.75
C LEU A 128 -4.99 -5.20 2.40
N LEU A 129 -3.70 -5.29 2.15
CA LEU A 129 -3.09 -4.93 0.85
C LEU A 129 -3.60 -5.80 -0.31
N ARG A 130 -4.09 -6.99 -0.05
CA ARG A 130 -4.71 -7.88 -1.06
C ARG A 130 -6.17 -7.57 -1.31
N LEU A 131 -6.90 -7.15 -0.26
CA LEU A 131 -8.36 -7.01 -0.27
C LEU A 131 -8.83 -5.57 -0.47
N SER A 132 -7.97 -4.59 -0.16
CA SER A 132 -8.35 -3.18 -0.20
C SER A 132 -8.77 -2.72 -1.60
N PRO A 133 -9.90 -2.01 -1.70
CA PRO A 133 -10.34 -1.36 -2.94
C PRO A 133 -9.63 -0.03 -3.20
N VAL A 134 -8.91 0.49 -2.22
CA VAL A 134 -8.26 1.81 -2.23
C VAL A 134 -6.81 1.69 -1.77
N PRO A 135 -5.94 2.67 -2.05
CA PRO A 135 -4.57 2.70 -1.55
C PRO A 135 -4.49 2.53 -0.03
N VAL A 136 -3.40 1.91 0.42
CA VAL A 136 -3.15 1.67 1.85
C VAL A 136 -1.84 2.36 2.25
N LEU A 137 -1.90 3.22 3.25
CA LEU A 137 -0.74 3.74 3.95
C LEU A 137 -0.41 2.82 5.13
N VAL A 138 0.75 2.20 5.08
CA VAL A 138 1.32 1.44 6.20
C VAL A 138 2.30 2.36 6.92
N ALA A 139 1.90 2.84 8.09
CA ALA A 139 2.64 3.84 8.83
C ALA A 139 3.63 3.19 9.80
N ALA A 140 4.91 3.49 9.60
CA ALA A 140 6.02 3.14 10.48
C ALA A 140 6.87 4.39 10.69
N GLY A 141 7.49 4.56 11.85
CA GLY A 141 8.43 5.65 12.09
C GLY A 141 7.86 7.05 11.81
N VAL A 142 6.58 7.27 12.11
CA VAL A 142 5.92 8.57 11.90
C VAL A 142 6.57 9.67 12.73
N SER A 143 6.81 10.82 12.10
CA SER A 143 7.38 12.02 12.71
C SER A 143 6.29 13.05 13.02
N ASN A 144 6.62 14.09 13.81
CA ASN A 144 5.67 15.14 14.14
C ASN A 144 5.56 16.24 13.05
N VAL A 145 5.81 15.88 11.81
CA VAL A 145 5.72 16.78 10.65
C VAL A 145 5.11 16.06 9.45
N PRO A 146 4.48 16.78 8.50
CA PRO A 146 4.03 16.17 7.26
C PRO A 146 5.21 15.68 6.43
N PRO A 147 5.04 14.63 5.62
CA PRO A 147 6.12 14.09 4.79
C PRO A 147 6.41 15.05 3.61
N ARG A 148 7.59 15.65 3.61
CA ARG A 148 8.03 16.62 2.58
C ARG A 148 9.09 16.07 1.64
N ARG A 149 9.68 14.93 1.94
CA ARG A 149 10.65 14.25 1.08
C ARG A 149 10.09 12.86 0.72
N LEU A 150 9.63 12.75 -0.52
CA LEU A 150 8.98 11.56 -1.02
C LEU A 150 9.95 10.76 -1.90
N LEU A 151 10.03 9.45 -1.69
CA LEU A 151 10.62 8.51 -2.63
C LEU A 151 9.50 7.82 -3.40
N VAL A 152 9.52 7.91 -4.73
CA VAL A 152 8.54 7.29 -5.58
C VAL A 152 9.22 6.23 -6.43
N ALA A 153 8.92 4.96 -6.17
CA ALA A 153 9.45 3.87 -6.97
C ALA A 153 8.59 3.68 -8.23
N LEU A 154 9.21 3.84 -9.38
CA LEU A 154 8.58 3.75 -10.70
C LEU A 154 9.10 2.54 -11.46
N ASP A 155 8.18 1.82 -12.06
CA ASP A 155 8.44 0.74 -12.99
C ASP A 155 7.57 0.89 -14.25
N ASP A 156 7.78 0.07 -15.27
CA ASP A 156 6.97 0.07 -16.48
C ASP A 156 5.70 -0.78 -16.30
N SER A 157 4.90 -0.47 -15.28
CA SER A 157 3.63 -1.13 -15.01
C SER A 157 2.43 -0.23 -15.29
N GLU A 158 1.26 -0.86 -15.46
CA GLU A 158 -0.02 -0.15 -15.64
C GLU A 158 -0.38 0.73 -14.42
N LEU A 159 0.22 0.49 -13.25
CA LEU A 159 0.01 1.29 -12.05
C LEU A 159 0.80 2.60 -12.02
N THR A 160 1.85 2.73 -12.82
CA THR A 160 2.73 3.90 -12.80
C THR A 160 2.01 5.24 -12.98
N PRO A 161 1.05 5.41 -13.90
CA PRO A 161 0.28 6.66 -14.00
C PRO A 161 -0.51 6.97 -12.72
N LEU A 162 -1.05 5.95 -12.06
CA LEU A 162 -1.79 6.10 -10.81
C LEU A 162 -0.85 6.45 -9.64
N VAL A 163 0.34 5.88 -9.60
CA VAL A 163 1.39 6.23 -8.62
C VAL A 163 1.78 7.70 -8.75
N ILE A 164 1.97 8.19 -9.98
CA ILE A 164 2.29 9.61 -10.26
C ILE A 164 1.12 10.52 -9.84
N ALA A 165 -0.13 10.14 -10.13
CA ALA A 165 -1.30 10.92 -9.75
C ALA A 165 -1.45 11.04 -8.22
N TRP A 166 -1.17 9.98 -7.46
CA TRP A 166 -1.13 10.04 -5.99
C TRP A 166 0.05 10.86 -5.48
N THR A 167 1.23 10.71 -6.09
CA THR A 167 2.39 11.53 -5.75
C THR A 167 2.10 13.02 -5.89
N ARG A 168 1.44 13.42 -6.98
CA ARG A 168 0.99 14.81 -7.17
C ARG A 168 0.10 15.28 -6.03
N THR A 169 -0.85 14.45 -5.58
CA THR A 169 -1.73 14.80 -4.46
C THR A 169 -0.92 15.16 -3.20
N PHE A 170 0.15 14.42 -2.92
CA PHE A 170 1.01 14.69 -1.77
C PHE A 170 1.94 15.90 -1.99
N VAL A 171 2.45 16.09 -3.20
CA VAL A 171 3.23 17.29 -3.55
C VAL A 171 2.39 18.54 -3.35
N ASP A 172 1.16 18.55 -3.85
CA ASP A 172 0.23 19.68 -3.72
C ASP A 172 -0.18 19.92 -2.25
N ALA A 173 -0.36 18.83 -1.47
CA ALA A 173 -0.79 18.95 -0.07
C ALA A 173 0.32 19.41 0.89
N TYR A 174 1.56 19.00 0.65
CA TYR A 174 2.67 19.19 1.61
C TYR A 174 3.80 20.08 1.08
N SER A 175 3.72 20.55 -0.16
CA SER A 175 4.84 21.21 -0.86
C SER A 175 6.10 20.32 -0.82
N ALA A 176 5.91 19.03 -1.13
CA ALA A 176 6.94 18.02 -1.01
C ALA A 176 7.87 17.98 -2.22
N SER A 177 9.14 17.65 -1.99
CA SER A 177 10.08 17.26 -3.03
C SER A 177 9.97 15.76 -3.31
N VAL A 178 10.24 15.36 -4.55
CA VAL A 178 10.12 13.99 -5.03
C VAL A 178 11.45 13.49 -5.54
N THR A 179 11.86 12.31 -5.08
CA THR A 179 12.87 11.50 -5.75
C THR A 179 12.15 10.38 -6.50
N ALA A 180 12.13 10.46 -7.82
CA ALA A 180 11.64 9.39 -8.68
C ALA A 180 12.77 8.37 -8.88
N LEU A 181 12.59 7.16 -8.37
CA LEU A 181 13.57 6.08 -8.45
C LEU A 181 13.09 4.97 -9.38
N HIS A 182 13.92 4.64 -10.36
CA HIS A 182 13.79 3.41 -11.13
C HIS A 182 14.92 2.44 -10.79
N VAL A 183 14.59 1.18 -10.54
CA VAL A 183 15.57 0.14 -10.24
C VAL A 183 15.61 -0.88 -11.37
N MET A 184 16.74 -0.96 -12.01
CA MET A 184 17.01 -1.99 -13.03
C MET A 184 17.62 -3.23 -12.37
N SER A 185 16.98 -4.39 -12.55
CA SER A 185 17.50 -5.61 -11.95
C SER A 185 18.82 -6.03 -12.58
N SER A 186 19.74 -6.56 -11.77
CA SER A 186 21.02 -7.09 -12.25
C SER A 186 20.85 -8.24 -13.24
N ALA A 187 19.74 -8.98 -13.15
CA ALA A 187 19.43 -10.06 -14.11
C ALA A 187 19.14 -9.52 -15.51
N VAL A 188 18.38 -8.42 -15.61
CA VAL A 188 18.10 -7.74 -16.90
C VAL A 188 19.40 -7.22 -17.50
N LEU A 189 20.25 -6.56 -16.72
CA LEU A 189 21.53 -6.05 -17.18
C LEU A 189 22.42 -7.20 -17.70
N SER A 190 22.57 -8.29 -16.95
CA SER A 190 23.36 -9.46 -17.36
C SER A 190 22.80 -10.11 -18.63
N HIS A 191 21.49 -10.18 -18.79
CA HIS A 191 20.85 -10.73 -19.97
C HIS A 191 21.16 -9.87 -21.21
N VAL A 192 21.05 -8.56 -21.12
CA VAL A 192 21.35 -7.63 -22.22
C VAL A 192 22.82 -7.73 -22.64
N LEU A 193 23.76 -7.74 -21.69
CA LEU A 193 25.18 -7.92 -21.95
C LEU A 193 25.45 -9.25 -22.67
N SER A 194 24.78 -10.33 -22.26
CA SER A 194 24.91 -11.64 -22.90
C SER A 194 24.37 -11.65 -24.33
N MET A 195 23.22 -11.02 -24.58
CA MET A 195 22.61 -10.92 -25.88
C MET A 195 23.47 -10.09 -26.85
N GLU A 196 24.04 -8.99 -26.37
CA GLU A 196 24.93 -8.13 -27.17
C GLU A 196 26.21 -8.87 -27.58
N ALA A 197 26.81 -9.63 -26.68
CA ALA A 197 27.97 -10.49 -26.98
C ALA A 197 27.66 -11.53 -28.08
N VAL A 198 26.47 -12.14 -28.06
CA VAL A 198 26.02 -13.12 -29.03
C VAL A 198 25.75 -12.48 -30.42
N THR A 199 25.09 -11.29 -30.42
CA THR A 199 24.65 -10.66 -31.66
C THR A 199 25.78 -9.93 -32.42
N THR A 200 26.73 -9.35 -31.69
CA THR A 200 27.82 -8.56 -32.31
C THR A 200 29.11 -9.35 -32.55
N GLY A 201 29.24 -10.55 -31.95
CA GLY A 201 30.46 -11.37 -32.05
C GLY A 201 31.68 -10.71 -31.38
N LYS A 202 31.52 -9.55 -30.72
CA LYS A 202 32.56 -8.85 -29.97
C LYS A 202 32.36 -9.15 -28.48
N ALA A 203 33.45 -9.46 -27.80
CA ALA A 203 33.45 -9.48 -26.37
C ALA A 203 33.18 -8.05 -25.86
N THR A 204 31.94 -7.84 -25.47
CA THR A 204 31.41 -6.87 -24.55
C THR A 204 31.76 -5.39 -24.79
N SER A 205 30.72 -4.60 -25.06
CA SER A 205 30.67 -3.22 -24.58
C SER A 205 31.05 -3.22 -23.09
N ASP A 206 31.85 -2.25 -22.66
CA ASP A 206 32.18 -2.14 -21.24
C ASP A 206 30.88 -2.08 -20.43
N GLU A 207 30.71 -2.92 -19.42
CA GLU A 207 29.53 -2.92 -18.55
C GLU A 207 29.19 -1.49 -18.05
N SER A 208 30.20 -0.66 -17.87
CA SER A 208 30.05 0.74 -17.49
C SER A 208 29.33 1.58 -18.56
N ASP A 209 29.57 1.33 -19.84
CA ASP A 209 28.94 2.02 -20.95
C ASP A 209 27.48 1.60 -21.10
N VAL A 210 27.18 0.31 -20.96
CA VAL A 210 25.81 -0.20 -20.97
C VAL A 210 25.01 0.35 -19.80
N ARG A 211 25.59 0.36 -18.60
CA ARG A 211 24.96 0.97 -17.41
C ARG A 211 24.69 2.47 -17.60
N ARG A 212 25.62 3.20 -18.24
CA ARG A 212 25.44 4.62 -18.54
C ARG A 212 24.27 4.83 -19.50
N GLN A 213 24.22 4.07 -20.58
CA GLN A 213 23.15 4.15 -21.58
C GLN A 213 21.78 3.86 -20.94
N PHE A 214 21.66 2.78 -20.16
CA PHE A 214 20.43 2.47 -19.44
C PHE A 214 20.02 3.57 -18.46
N ARG A 215 20.98 4.16 -17.76
CA ARG A 215 20.71 5.28 -16.86
C ARG A 215 20.13 6.48 -17.61
N GLU A 216 20.71 6.85 -18.73
CA GLU A 216 20.25 7.97 -19.56
C GLU A 216 18.87 7.71 -20.16
N GLU A 217 18.58 6.49 -20.60
CA GLU A 217 17.28 6.12 -21.13
C GLU A 217 16.20 6.06 -20.05
N SER A 218 16.49 5.44 -18.92
CA SER A 218 15.58 5.38 -17.78
C SER A 218 15.30 6.78 -17.21
N ASP A 219 16.31 7.64 -17.15
CA ASP A 219 16.15 9.02 -16.69
C ASP A 219 15.24 9.82 -17.65
N ARG A 220 15.44 9.70 -18.96
CA ARG A 220 14.54 10.31 -19.96
C ARG A 220 13.11 9.80 -19.84
N TRP A 221 12.95 8.49 -19.67
CA TRP A 221 11.64 7.86 -19.49
C TRP A 221 10.95 8.37 -18.20
N MET A 222 11.64 8.37 -17.06
CA MET A 222 11.08 8.89 -15.81
C MET A 222 10.69 10.37 -15.90
N ARG A 223 11.53 11.20 -16.54
CA ARG A 223 11.20 12.62 -16.77
C ARG A 223 9.97 12.79 -17.64
N SER A 224 9.81 11.98 -18.68
CA SER A 224 8.63 12.04 -19.54
C SER A 224 7.36 11.67 -18.79
N LEU A 225 7.41 10.66 -17.89
CA LEU A 225 6.29 10.24 -17.07
C LEU A 225 5.94 11.28 -16.01
N THR A 226 6.93 11.76 -15.26
CA THR A 226 6.70 12.71 -14.18
C THR A 226 6.23 14.08 -14.69
N ALA A 227 6.71 14.52 -15.84
CA ALA A 227 6.27 15.77 -16.49
C ALA A 227 4.78 15.80 -16.84
N THR A 228 4.13 14.64 -16.97
CA THR A 228 2.67 14.58 -17.21
C THR A 228 1.84 14.97 -16.00
N GLY A 229 2.41 14.94 -14.79
CA GLY A 229 1.67 15.14 -13.55
C GLY A 229 2.36 15.92 -12.45
N LEU A 230 3.65 16.18 -12.54
CA LEU A 230 4.45 16.86 -11.50
C LEU A 230 5.23 18.05 -12.11
N ASP A 231 5.50 19.05 -11.28
CA ASP A 231 6.42 20.13 -11.67
C ASP A 231 7.86 19.56 -11.74
N PRO A 232 8.53 19.64 -12.90
CA PRO A 232 9.89 19.16 -13.05
C PRO A 232 10.90 19.76 -12.03
N ALA A 233 10.65 20.96 -11.51
CA ALA A 233 11.49 21.60 -10.53
C ALA A 233 11.39 20.91 -9.14
N SER A 234 10.30 20.19 -8.87
CA SER A 234 10.08 19.44 -7.61
C SER A 234 10.57 17.99 -7.66
N VAL A 235 11.01 17.50 -8.83
CA VAL A 235 11.36 16.11 -9.07
C VAL A 235 12.84 15.93 -9.40
N THR A 236 13.50 15.06 -8.65
CA THR A 236 14.84 14.55 -8.98
C THR A 236 14.69 13.09 -9.42
N SER A 237 15.27 12.69 -10.55
CA SER A 237 15.29 11.30 -11.02
C SER A 237 16.56 10.59 -10.61
N GLU A 238 16.44 9.33 -10.22
CA GLU A 238 17.56 8.45 -9.87
C GLU A 238 17.37 7.05 -10.47
N VAL A 239 18.43 6.46 -10.98
CA VAL A 239 18.45 5.08 -11.50
C VAL A 239 19.44 4.25 -10.69
N ALA A 240 18.93 3.20 -10.07
CA ALA A 240 19.73 2.21 -9.35
C ALA A 240 19.81 0.88 -10.10
N PHE A 241 20.80 0.05 -9.78
CA PHE A 241 20.99 -1.27 -10.36
C PHE A 241 21.14 -2.28 -9.24
N GLY A 242 20.23 -3.25 -9.15
CA GLY A 242 20.24 -4.24 -8.08
C GLY A 242 18.88 -4.89 -7.83
N GLU A 243 18.67 -5.34 -6.62
CA GLU A 243 17.39 -5.86 -6.16
C GLU A 243 16.49 -4.69 -5.74
N ALA A 244 15.32 -4.60 -6.39
CA ALA A 244 14.46 -3.41 -6.30
C ALA A 244 14.09 -3.02 -4.86
N GLY A 245 13.73 -4.00 -4.02
CA GLY A 245 13.38 -3.70 -2.62
C GLY A 245 14.55 -3.13 -1.82
N GLN A 246 15.75 -3.69 -2.01
CA GLN A 246 16.97 -3.24 -1.34
C GLN A 246 17.38 -1.84 -1.78
N GLU A 247 17.36 -1.58 -3.09
CA GLU A 247 17.74 -0.27 -3.64
C GLU A 247 16.76 0.83 -3.24
N ILE A 248 15.44 0.54 -3.20
CA ILE A 248 14.42 1.47 -2.69
C ILE A 248 14.69 1.83 -1.22
N LEU A 249 14.96 0.83 -0.38
CA LEU A 249 15.25 1.06 1.04
C LEU A 249 16.56 1.82 1.25
N ALA A 250 17.60 1.46 0.50
CA ALA A 250 18.90 2.14 0.55
C ALA A 250 18.78 3.61 0.10
N ALA A 251 18.04 3.88 -0.98
CA ALA A 251 17.78 5.24 -1.45
C ALA A 251 16.96 6.03 -0.42
N ALA A 252 15.90 5.45 0.14
CA ALA A 252 15.07 6.11 1.15
C ALA A 252 15.88 6.52 2.39
N GLN A 253 16.78 5.66 2.84
CA GLN A 253 17.65 5.94 3.97
C GLN A 253 18.70 7.00 3.63
N ARG A 254 19.41 6.85 2.51
CA ARG A 254 20.48 7.77 2.06
C ARG A 254 19.96 9.18 1.83
N LEU A 255 18.77 9.31 1.26
CA LEU A 255 18.13 10.60 0.96
C LEU A 255 17.25 11.11 2.11
N SER A 256 17.18 10.36 3.21
CA SER A 256 16.32 10.68 4.35
C SER A 256 14.86 10.95 3.93
N ASN A 257 14.33 10.13 3.04
CA ASN A 257 12.94 10.27 2.61
C ASN A 257 11.99 9.94 3.77
N GLU A 258 10.89 10.68 3.83
CA GLU A 258 9.93 10.64 4.93
C GLU A 258 8.70 9.78 4.59
N MET A 259 8.52 9.45 3.32
CA MET A 259 7.50 8.51 2.84
C MET A 259 7.96 7.86 1.53
N ILE A 260 7.69 6.56 1.38
CA ILE A 260 7.87 5.81 0.15
C ILE A 260 6.50 5.62 -0.51
N ILE A 261 6.43 5.82 -1.83
CA ILE A 261 5.23 5.59 -2.64
C ILE A 261 5.56 4.57 -3.71
N LEU A 262 4.77 3.51 -3.82
CA LEU A 262 4.96 2.47 -4.82
C LEU A 262 3.64 1.78 -5.18
N GLY A 263 3.60 1.15 -6.35
CA GLY A 263 2.47 0.32 -6.76
C GLY A 263 2.45 -1.02 -6.02
N ARG A 264 1.26 -1.56 -5.77
CA ARG A 264 1.08 -2.90 -5.15
C ARG A 264 1.80 -4.02 -5.91
N ARG A 265 1.97 -3.84 -7.22
CA ARG A 265 2.61 -4.79 -8.14
C ARG A 265 3.50 -4.06 -9.12
N GLY A 266 4.55 -4.75 -9.59
CA GLY A 266 5.39 -4.29 -10.68
C GLY A 266 5.01 -4.93 -12.02
N ALA A 267 5.76 -4.61 -13.07
CA ALA A 267 5.56 -5.02 -14.46
C ALA A 267 5.46 -6.55 -14.68
N GLY A 268 5.97 -7.39 -13.78
CA GLY A 268 5.92 -8.86 -13.87
C GLY A 268 4.71 -9.54 -13.21
N GLY A 269 3.74 -8.80 -12.66
CA GLY A 269 2.68 -9.35 -11.81
C GLY A 269 1.48 -9.94 -12.56
N ILE A 270 1.37 -11.28 -12.63
CA ILE A 270 0.33 -12.01 -13.40
C ILE A 270 -0.99 -12.23 -12.63
N ARG A 271 -1.07 -12.07 -11.32
CA ARG A 271 -2.28 -12.37 -10.54
C ARG A 271 -2.73 -11.18 -9.68
N ARG A 272 -3.99 -10.76 -9.87
CA ARG A 272 -4.64 -9.61 -9.20
C ARG A 272 -4.60 -9.61 -7.67
N PHE A 273 -4.47 -10.77 -7.03
CA PHE A 273 -4.56 -10.92 -5.56
C PHE A 273 -3.21 -11.16 -4.88
N LEU A 274 -2.08 -11.06 -5.59
CA LEU A 274 -0.77 -11.27 -4.99
C LEU A 274 -0.12 -9.93 -4.66
N LEU A 275 0.45 -9.84 -3.46
CA LEU A 275 1.33 -8.76 -3.07
C LEU A 275 2.69 -8.95 -3.75
N GLY A 276 3.21 -7.93 -4.42
CA GLY A 276 4.52 -7.97 -5.08
C GLY A 276 5.65 -8.23 -4.07
N SER A 277 6.70 -8.92 -4.53
CA SER A 277 7.89 -9.20 -3.69
C SER A 277 8.56 -7.91 -3.21
N VAL A 278 8.68 -6.92 -4.09
CA VAL A 278 9.26 -5.59 -3.79
C VAL A 278 8.47 -4.89 -2.69
N VAL A 279 7.13 -4.82 -2.81
CA VAL A 279 6.26 -4.22 -1.79
C VAL A 279 6.42 -4.92 -0.45
N ARG A 280 6.46 -6.26 -0.46
CA ARG A 280 6.65 -7.05 0.76
C ARG A 280 8.00 -6.75 1.42
N GLU A 281 9.08 -6.70 0.65
CA GLU A 281 10.42 -6.40 1.14
C GLU A 281 10.51 -4.98 1.71
N VAL A 282 10.00 -3.99 0.96
CA VAL A 282 9.97 -2.60 1.42
C VAL A 282 9.16 -2.45 2.70
N LEU A 283 7.95 -3.00 2.76
CA LEU A 283 7.12 -2.95 3.97
C LEU A 283 7.75 -3.67 5.16
N THR A 284 8.49 -4.76 4.92
CA THR A 284 9.18 -5.47 5.99
C THR A 284 10.25 -4.61 6.65
N SER A 285 11.01 -3.85 5.87
CA SER A 285 12.24 -3.18 6.33
C SER A 285 12.15 -1.65 6.40
N ALA A 286 11.12 -1.02 5.83
CA ALA A 286 10.99 0.43 5.87
C ALA A 286 10.79 0.95 7.30
N CYS A 287 11.53 2.03 7.62
CA CYS A 287 11.43 2.78 8.87
C CYS A 287 10.65 4.11 8.72
N CYS A 288 10.05 4.34 7.56
CA CYS A 288 9.16 5.47 7.27
C CYS A 288 7.82 4.96 6.73
N PRO A 289 6.77 5.77 6.69
CA PRO A 289 5.50 5.44 6.08
C PRO A 289 5.64 4.97 4.63
N VAL A 290 4.89 3.94 4.26
CA VAL A 290 4.85 3.40 2.89
C VAL A 290 3.43 3.48 2.36
N PHE A 291 3.22 4.27 1.30
CA PHE A 291 1.95 4.40 0.61
C PHE A 291 1.92 3.44 -0.57
N VAL A 292 1.09 2.41 -0.45
CA VAL A 292 0.93 1.38 -1.47
C VAL A 292 -0.27 1.72 -2.35
N VAL A 293 -0.02 2.07 -3.59
CA VAL A 293 -1.05 2.38 -4.59
C VAL A 293 -1.68 1.08 -5.09
N ILE A 294 -2.99 1.05 -5.08
CA ILE A 294 -3.82 -0.10 -5.47
C ILE A 294 -4.75 0.35 -6.59
N GLU A 295 -4.93 -0.50 -7.59
CA GLU A 295 -5.93 -0.27 -8.64
C GLU A 295 -7.33 -0.20 -8.04
N PRO A 296 -8.16 0.77 -8.42
CA PRO A 296 -9.57 0.77 -8.08
C PRO A 296 -10.21 -0.54 -8.56
N HIS A 297 -10.99 -1.18 -7.70
CA HIS A 297 -11.82 -2.30 -8.11
C HIS A 297 -13.04 -1.72 -8.84
N ASP A 298 -13.07 -1.80 -10.16
CA ASP A 298 -14.33 -1.70 -10.89
C ASP A 298 -15.21 -2.87 -10.45
N GLY A 299 -16.25 -2.56 -9.69
CA GLY A 299 -17.21 -3.53 -9.18
C GLY A 299 -18.09 -4.10 -10.31
N ASN A 300 -17.47 -4.74 -11.32
CA ASN A 300 -18.21 -5.53 -12.27
C ASN A 300 -18.32 -6.96 -11.70
N VAL A 301 -19.37 -7.16 -10.91
CA VAL A 301 -19.94 -8.47 -10.62
C VAL A 301 -20.42 -9.04 -11.97
N SER A 302 -19.59 -9.84 -12.63
CA SER A 302 -20.07 -10.75 -13.65
C SER A 302 -20.97 -11.78 -12.97
N SER A 303 -22.24 -11.39 -12.79
CA SER A 303 -23.32 -12.29 -12.46
C SER A 303 -23.38 -13.38 -13.53
N GLY A 304 -23.39 -14.63 -13.07
CA GLY A 304 -23.52 -15.85 -13.87
C GLY A 304 -24.61 -15.77 -14.93
N ALA A 305 -24.19 -15.74 -16.16
CA ALA A 305 -25.05 -15.88 -17.35
C ALA A 305 -24.47 -16.90 -18.33
N ASP A 306 -23.75 -17.93 -17.86
CA ASP A 306 -23.16 -18.96 -18.73
C ASP A 306 -23.52 -20.40 -18.35
N GLU A 307 -24.56 -20.61 -17.52
CA GLU A 307 -25.03 -21.96 -17.16
C GLU A 307 -26.36 -22.39 -17.82
N ALA A 308 -26.97 -21.53 -18.65
CA ALA A 308 -28.27 -21.81 -19.26
C ALA A 308 -28.24 -22.30 -20.73
N SER A 309 -27.05 -22.50 -21.34
CA SER A 309 -26.99 -22.92 -22.76
C SER A 309 -26.51 -24.36 -23.04
N ARG A 310 -26.37 -25.21 -22.02
CA ARG A 310 -25.92 -26.62 -22.20
C ARG A 310 -26.96 -27.72 -21.98
N THR A 311 -28.24 -27.40 -21.88
CA THR A 311 -29.29 -28.40 -21.73
C THR A 311 -30.39 -28.30 -22.79
N SER A 312 -30.04 -28.33 -24.06
CA SER A 312 -31.03 -28.60 -25.10
C SER A 312 -30.37 -29.08 -26.40
N SER A 313 -29.81 -30.28 -26.38
CA SER A 313 -29.69 -31.10 -27.62
C SER A 313 -29.43 -32.56 -27.26
N GLY A 314 -30.47 -33.32 -27.13
CA GLY A 314 -30.35 -34.76 -26.87
C GLY A 314 -31.66 -35.48 -26.76
N SER A 315 -32.51 -35.46 -27.79
CA SER A 315 -33.48 -36.52 -27.99
C SER A 315 -34.08 -36.48 -29.40
N ARG A 316 -33.63 -37.36 -30.27
CA ARG A 316 -34.42 -37.99 -31.31
C ARG A 316 -33.76 -39.31 -31.63
N GLY A 317 -34.39 -40.40 -31.17
CA GLY A 317 -34.25 -41.70 -31.76
C GLY A 317 -35.11 -41.85 -33.00
N PRO A 318 -35.17 -42.98 -33.69
CA PRO A 318 -35.82 -44.17 -33.18
C PRO A 318 -34.86 -45.28 -32.87
#